data_4a41b958b3288e1c041726d743066416
#
_entry.id   4a41b958b3288e1c041726d743066416
#
_cell.length_a   1.000
_cell.length_b   1.000
_cell.length_c   1.000
_cell.angle_alpha   90.00
_cell.angle_beta   90.00
_cell.angle_gamma   90.00
#
_symmetry.space_group_name_H-M   'P 1'
#
loop_
_entity.id
_entity.type
_entity.pdbx_description
1 polymer ?
#
loop_
_entity_poly.entity_id
_entity_poly.type
_entity_poly.pdbx_seq_one_letter_code
_entity_poly.pdbx_strand_id
1 'polypeptide(L)'
;MRKSLEQQGRYDFLYARRRDAELKKESDGTIKVVDLGRQIAYIDIKHQDHLWVGTPFKVFSLIRGGEKVDRGEVEIIEVGKEYSKVVINKIYDATEPMKEGDYLYSIDYERNRQRNIAFAGKLMYRLGEEYVIKMMNEIGDTYQKKVDKTTNYLVLGKGYEKDPNYALAKELGVRLILERDLYNRLGVEP
;
A
#
# COMPACT_ATOMS: atom_id res chain seq x y z
N MET A 1 49.70 10.65 5.96
CA MET A 1 48.62 11.02 5.02
C MET A 1 47.82 9.83 4.43
N ARG A 2 48.44 8.76 3.90
CA ARG A 2 47.71 7.61 3.30
C ARG A 2 46.77 6.87 4.28
N LYS A 3 47.16 6.62 5.54
CA LYS A 3 46.33 5.95 6.54
C LYS A 3 45.06 6.70 6.91
N SER A 4 45.04 8.03 6.80
CA SER A 4 43.87 8.89 7.09
C SER A 4 42.80 8.75 6.02
N LEU A 5 43.18 8.66 4.74
CA LEU A 5 42.25 8.50 3.61
C LEU A 5 41.61 7.11 3.56
N GLU A 6 42.35 6.06 3.92
CA GLU A 6 41.82 4.69 4.01
C GLU A 6 40.84 4.55 5.19
N GLN A 7 41.12 5.20 6.33
CA GLN A 7 40.18 5.24 7.44
C GLN A 7 38.91 6.01 7.10
N GLN A 8 39.01 7.16 6.45
CA GLN A 8 37.87 7.95 6.00
C GLN A 8 36.97 7.14 5.03
N GLY A 9 37.56 6.52 4.01
CA GLY A 9 36.82 5.68 3.07
C GLY A 9 36.15 4.47 3.72
N ARG A 10 36.73 3.92 4.78
CA ARG A 10 36.13 2.81 5.55
C ARG A 10 34.97 3.28 6.44
N TYR A 11 35.05 4.48 7.00
CA TYR A 11 33.98 5.12 7.74
C TYR A 11 32.80 5.45 6.80
N ASP A 12 33.07 6.07 5.65
CA ASP A 12 32.05 6.43 4.67
C ASP A 12 31.30 5.20 4.14
N PHE A 13 32.02 4.09 3.91
CA PHE A 13 31.44 2.82 3.49
C PHE A 13 30.56 2.18 4.59
N LEU A 14 30.95 2.24 5.86
CA LEU A 14 30.18 1.72 6.98
C LEU A 14 28.93 2.57 7.27
N TYR A 15 29.06 3.89 7.14
CA TYR A 15 27.91 4.80 7.26
C TYR A 15 26.91 4.61 6.13
N ALA A 16 27.35 4.48 4.89
CA ALA A 16 26.51 4.18 3.75
C ALA A 16 25.73 2.86 3.97
N ARG A 17 26.41 1.80 4.39
CA ARG A 17 25.78 0.51 4.68
C ARG A 17 24.75 0.55 5.81
N ARG A 18 24.99 1.33 6.87
CA ARG A 18 24.02 1.51 7.96
C ARG A 18 22.80 2.28 7.47
N ARG A 19 23.00 3.34 6.71
CA ARG A 19 21.93 4.15 6.15
C ARG A 19 21.10 3.37 5.15
N ASP A 20 21.71 2.56 4.30
CA ASP A 20 21.02 1.65 3.38
C ASP A 20 20.16 0.60 4.13
N ALA A 21 20.68 0.07 5.24
CA ALA A 21 19.94 -0.88 6.07
C ALA A 21 18.76 -0.22 6.80
N GLU A 22 18.92 1.03 7.27
CA GLU A 22 17.86 1.80 7.91
C GLU A 22 16.77 2.18 6.88
N LEU A 23 17.15 2.68 5.71
CA LEU A 23 16.21 3.03 4.64
C LEU A 23 15.48 1.80 4.05
N LYS A 24 16.15 0.63 3.98
CA LYS A 24 15.48 -0.64 3.66
C LYS A 24 14.43 -1.02 4.71
N LYS A 25 14.70 -0.73 5.97
CA LYS A 25 13.78 -0.99 7.07
C LYS A 25 12.59 -0.03 7.07
N GLU A 26 12.75 1.17 6.52
CA GLU A 26 11.71 2.19 6.36
C GLU A 26 10.91 2.04 5.06
N SER A 27 11.32 1.17 4.12
CA SER A 27 10.58 0.92 2.90
C SER A 27 9.44 -0.08 3.12
N ASP A 28 8.31 0.16 2.48
CA ASP A 28 7.16 -0.74 2.52
C ASP A 28 7.33 -1.96 1.62
N GLY A 29 8.09 -1.82 0.55
CA GLY A 29 8.34 -2.86 -0.43
C GLY A 29 9.29 -2.44 -1.53
N THR A 30 9.40 -3.27 -2.58
CA THR A 30 10.28 -3.02 -3.72
C THR A 30 9.55 -3.29 -5.05
N ILE A 31 10.01 -2.61 -6.09
CA ILE A 31 9.59 -2.89 -7.46
C ILE A 31 10.29 -4.17 -7.95
N LYS A 32 9.52 -5.09 -8.55
CA LYS A 32 10.02 -6.34 -9.13
C LYS A 32 10.13 -6.30 -10.64
N VAL A 33 9.20 -5.63 -11.29
CA VAL A 33 9.18 -5.49 -12.75
C VAL A 33 8.62 -4.11 -13.09
N VAL A 34 9.17 -3.46 -14.11
CA VAL A 34 8.65 -2.20 -14.66
C VAL A 34 8.41 -2.36 -16.15
N ASP A 35 7.23 -1.98 -16.61
CA ASP A 35 6.89 -1.81 -18.02
C ASP A 35 6.51 -0.34 -18.26
N LEU A 36 7.51 0.46 -18.64
CA LEU A 36 7.31 1.89 -18.90
C LEU A 36 6.40 2.14 -20.11
N GLY A 37 6.42 1.24 -21.11
CA GLY A 37 5.59 1.38 -22.30
C GLY A 37 4.10 1.25 -22.01
N ARG A 38 3.73 0.43 -21.04
CA ARG A 38 2.35 0.26 -20.57
C ARG A 38 2.03 1.09 -19.32
N GLN A 39 3.00 1.81 -18.79
CA GLN A 39 2.89 2.58 -17.54
C GLN A 39 2.44 1.72 -16.35
N ILE A 40 2.95 0.50 -16.25
CA ILE A 40 2.67 -0.41 -15.15
C ILE A 40 3.96 -0.93 -14.51
N ALA A 41 3.85 -1.34 -13.24
CA ALA A 41 4.89 -2.09 -12.56
C ALA A 41 4.28 -3.17 -11.66
N TYR A 42 5.12 -4.10 -11.19
CA TYR A 42 4.76 -5.11 -10.20
C TYR A 42 5.63 -4.92 -8.97
N ILE A 43 5.02 -5.06 -7.79
CA ILE A 43 5.65 -4.85 -6.50
C ILE A 43 5.50 -6.08 -5.59
N ASP A 44 6.38 -6.22 -4.61
CA ASP A 44 6.38 -7.36 -3.67
C ASP A 44 5.46 -7.21 -2.46
N ILE A 45 4.57 -6.21 -2.47
CA ILE A 45 3.52 -6.08 -1.46
C ILE A 45 2.30 -6.87 -1.95
N LYS A 46 1.74 -7.71 -1.09
CA LYS A 46 0.68 -8.69 -1.43
C LYS A 46 -0.60 -8.43 -0.66
N HIS A 47 -1.65 -9.22 -0.96
CA HIS A 47 -2.90 -9.14 -0.23
C HIS A 47 -2.75 -9.40 1.29
N GLN A 48 -1.85 -10.32 1.69
CA GLN A 48 -1.55 -10.61 3.10
C GLN A 48 -0.93 -9.43 3.85
N ASP A 49 -0.38 -8.47 3.13
CA ASP A 49 0.25 -7.27 3.69
C ASP A 49 -0.76 -6.13 3.91
N HIS A 50 -2.06 -6.40 3.90
CA HIS A 50 -3.16 -5.43 4.09
C HIS A 50 -3.18 -4.29 3.05
N LEU A 51 -2.82 -4.61 1.81
CA LEU A 51 -2.80 -3.68 0.69
C LEU A 51 -4.21 -3.46 0.11
N TRP A 52 -4.48 -2.23 -0.35
CA TRP A 52 -5.74 -1.84 -0.99
C TRP A 52 -5.51 -1.30 -2.39
N VAL A 53 -6.45 -1.57 -3.30
CA VAL A 53 -6.53 -0.87 -4.59
C VAL A 53 -6.71 0.62 -4.34
N GLY A 54 -6.00 1.46 -5.10
CA GLY A 54 -5.98 2.91 -4.93
C GLY A 54 -5.00 3.40 -3.84
N THR A 55 -4.18 2.53 -3.23
CA THR A 55 -3.12 2.96 -2.30
C THR A 55 -1.97 3.57 -3.10
N PRO A 56 -1.61 4.85 -2.84
CA PRO A 56 -0.50 5.50 -3.52
C PRO A 56 0.83 5.17 -2.84
N PHE A 57 1.88 5.02 -3.65
CA PHE A 57 3.26 4.89 -3.18
C PHE A 57 4.17 5.86 -3.92
N LYS A 58 5.16 6.39 -3.20
CA LYS A 58 6.33 7.02 -3.78
C LYS A 58 7.40 5.98 -4.05
N VAL A 59 8.07 6.12 -5.18
CA VAL A 59 9.18 5.25 -5.60
C VAL A 59 10.48 6.00 -5.43
N PHE A 60 11.48 5.37 -4.82
CA PHE A 60 12.81 5.94 -4.68
C PHE A 60 13.91 4.91 -4.89
N SER A 61 15.05 5.38 -5.40
CA SER A 61 16.30 4.61 -5.47
C SER A 61 17.23 5.04 -4.36
N LEU A 62 18.10 4.13 -3.92
CA LEU A 62 19.28 4.46 -3.15
C LEU A 62 20.48 4.50 -4.09
N ILE A 63 21.07 5.67 -4.25
CA ILE A 63 22.29 5.85 -5.04
C ILE A 63 23.54 5.65 -4.18
N ARG A 64 24.70 5.67 -4.83
CA ARG A 64 26.00 5.49 -4.15
C ARG A 64 26.15 6.49 -2.98
N GLY A 65 26.42 5.98 -1.79
CA GLY A 65 26.50 6.77 -0.55
C GLY A 65 25.21 6.75 0.29
N GLY A 66 24.16 6.00 -0.13
CA GLY A 66 22.91 5.85 0.62
C GLY A 66 22.00 7.08 0.52
N GLU A 67 22.20 7.92 -0.47
CA GLU A 67 21.32 9.04 -0.76
C GLU A 67 20.04 8.56 -1.40
N LYS A 68 18.89 9.03 -0.90
CA LYS A 68 17.57 8.74 -1.43
C LYS A 68 17.25 9.67 -2.59
N VAL A 69 16.93 9.11 -3.74
CA VAL A 69 16.49 9.85 -4.94
C VAL A 69 15.08 9.40 -5.30
N ASP A 70 14.12 10.31 -5.24
CA ASP A 70 12.73 10.05 -5.63
C ASP A 70 12.64 9.85 -7.14
N ARG A 71 11.97 8.76 -7.59
CA ARG A 71 11.82 8.37 -9.01
C ARG A 71 10.45 8.67 -9.57
N GLY A 72 9.42 8.61 -8.73
CA GLY A 72 8.05 8.85 -9.19
C GLY A 72 6.99 8.41 -8.20
N GLU A 73 5.78 8.27 -8.72
CA GLU A 73 4.59 7.87 -7.98
C GLU A 73 3.86 6.76 -8.71
N VAL A 74 3.38 5.78 -7.95
CA VAL A 74 2.60 4.64 -8.44
C VAL A 74 1.37 4.46 -7.56
N GLU A 75 0.36 3.79 -8.09
CA GLU A 75 -0.88 3.49 -7.37
C GLU A 75 -1.29 2.04 -7.62
N ILE A 76 -1.77 1.36 -6.59
CA ILE A 76 -2.23 -0.02 -6.67
C ILE A 76 -3.49 -0.09 -7.53
N ILE A 77 -3.47 -0.92 -8.57
CA ILE A 77 -4.63 -1.21 -9.42
C ILE A 77 -5.13 -2.64 -9.25
N GLU A 78 -4.28 -3.56 -8.76
CA GLU A 78 -4.64 -4.96 -8.53
C GLU A 78 -3.79 -5.52 -7.38
N VAL A 79 -4.44 -6.19 -6.42
CA VAL A 79 -3.76 -6.83 -5.30
C VAL A 79 -3.65 -8.32 -5.57
N GLY A 80 -2.42 -8.81 -5.71
CA GLY A 80 -2.14 -10.20 -6.03
C GLY A 80 -1.66 -11.04 -4.84
N LYS A 81 -1.58 -12.37 -5.04
CA LYS A 81 -1.12 -13.32 -4.02
C LYS A 81 0.39 -13.28 -3.81
N GLU A 82 1.17 -13.02 -4.84
CA GLU A 82 2.64 -12.95 -4.80
C GLU A 82 3.15 -11.54 -5.07
N TYR A 83 2.57 -10.89 -6.06
CA TYR A 83 2.90 -9.54 -6.50
C TYR A 83 1.62 -8.76 -6.73
N SER A 84 1.65 -7.46 -6.41
CA SER A 84 0.57 -6.56 -6.76
C SER A 84 0.95 -5.71 -7.96
N LYS A 85 -0.04 -5.34 -8.76
CA LYS A 85 0.13 -4.52 -9.94
C LYS A 85 -0.16 -3.05 -9.62
N VAL A 86 0.68 -2.18 -10.10
CA VAL A 86 0.55 -0.73 -9.94
C VAL A 86 0.53 -0.04 -11.30
N VAL A 87 -0.16 1.07 -11.38
CA VAL A 87 -0.04 2.03 -12.48
C VAL A 87 0.99 3.09 -12.11
N ILE A 88 1.79 3.50 -13.09
CA ILE A 88 2.78 4.58 -12.94
C ILE A 88 2.07 5.90 -13.21
N ASN A 89 1.78 6.68 -12.17
CA ASN A 89 1.10 7.96 -12.27
C ASN A 89 2.05 9.08 -12.67
N LYS A 90 3.32 9.00 -12.20
CA LYS A 90 4.31 10.04 -12.45
C LYS A 90 5.73 9.49 -12.45
N ILE A 91 6.54 9.98 -13.39
CA ILE A 91 7.98 9.81 -13.43
C ILE A 91 8.59 11.19 -13.25
N TYR A 92 9.47 11.37 -12.26
CA TYR A 92 10.06 12.68 -11.94
C TYR A 92 11.18 13.06 -12.91
N ASP A 93 11.96 12.08 -13.35
CA ASP A 93 13.01 12.26 -14.35
C ASP A 93 12.92 11.17 -15.40
N ALA A 94 12.59 11.55 -16.63
CA ALA A 94 12.46 10.63 -17.75
C ALA A 94 13.80 10.00 -18.19
N THR A 95 14.94 10.63 -17.85
CA THR A 95 16.27 10.10 -18.14
C THR A 95 16.73 9.06 -17.14
N GLU A 96 16.18 9.11 -15.91
CA GLU A 96 16.42 8.16 -14.84
C GLU A 96 15.10 7.66 -14.25
N PRO A 97 14.28 6.92 -15.01
CA PRO A 97 13.00 6.42 -14.56
C PRO A 97 13.16 5.39 -13.43
N MET A 98 12.03 5.06 -12.79
CA MET A 98 12.00 3.95 -11.84
C MET A 98 12.37 2.64 -12.49
N LYS A 99 12.98 1.73 -11.72
CA LYS A 99 13.51 0.44 -12.18
C LYS A 99 13.30 -0.67 -11.16
N GLU A 100 13.54 -1.89 -11.58
CA GLU A 100 13.59 -3.06 -10.69
C GLU A 100 14.56 -2.83 -9.53
N GLY A 101 14.14 -3.20 -8.33
CA GLY A 101 14.88 -3.02 -7.09
C GLY A 101 14.71 -1.65 -6.41
N ASP A 102 14.02 -0.70 -7.04
CA ASP A 102 13.65 0.56 -6.38
C ASP A 102 12.66 0.30 -5.24
N TYR A 103 12.73 1.15 -4.23
CA TYR A 103 11.96 1.05 -3.00
C TYR A 103 10.65 1.80 -3.06
N LEU A 104 9.67 1.31 -2.30
CA LEU A 104 8.34 1.89 -2.16
C LEU A 104 8.14 2.46 -0.77
N TYR A 105 7.45 3.57 -0.68
CA TYR A 105 7.08 4.23 0.56
C TYR A 105 5.72 4.89 0.42
N SER A 106 4.85 4.69 1.42
CA SER A 106 3.56 5.39 1.49
C SER A 106 3.27 5.85 2.91
N ILE A 107 2.75 7.06 3.04
CA ILE A 107 2.28 7.60 4.33
C ILE A 107 0.96 6.93 4.73
N ASP A 108 0.16 6.49 3.76
CA ASP A 108 -1.18 5.94 3.95
C ASP A 108 -1.18 4.42 4.14
N TYR A 109 -0.01 3.78 4.01
CA TYR A 109 0.14 2.34 4.11
C TYR A 109 0.95 1.94 5.33
N GLU A 110 0.41 1.03 6.12
CA GLU A 110 1.10 0.35 7.21
C GLU A 110 0.85 -1.16 7.09
N ARG A 111 1.90 -1.93 6.86
CA ARG A 111 1.85 -3.38 6.57
C ARG A 111 1.08 -4.20 7.62
N ASN A 112 1.20 -3.85 8.89
CA ASN A 112 0.63 -4.62 10.01
C ASN A 112 -0.48 -3.85 10.75
N ARG A 113 -1.06 -2.81 10.15
CA ARG A 113 -2.09 -2.02 10.80
C ARG A 113 -3.43 -2.75 10.72
N GLN A 114 -3.95 -3.14 11.87
CA GLN A 114 -5.34 -3.56 12.03
C GLN A 114 -6.27 -2.42 11.64
N ARG A 115 -7.26 -2.70 10.81
CA ARG A 115 -8.22 -1.71 10.33
C ARG A 115 -9.62 -2.03 10.80
N ASN A 116 -10.34 -1.00 11.17
CA ASN A 116 -11.74 -1.06 11.52
C ASN A 116 -12.58 -0.75 10.29
N ILE A 117 -13.44 -1.68 9.90
CA ILE A 117 -14.24 -1.61 8.67
C ILE A 117 -15.71 -1.75 9.04
N ALA A 118 -16.52 -0.81 8.58
CA ALA A 118 -17.96 -0.86 8.71
C ALA A 118 -18.62 -1.06 7.34
N PHE A 119 -19.87 -1.50 7.33
CA PHE A 119 -20.67 -1.65 6.13
C PHE A 119 -21.84 -0.66 6.13
N ALA A 120 -22.23 -0.19 4.94
CA ALA A 120 -23.45 0.55 4.71
C ALA A 120 -24.26 -0.13 3.59
N GLY A 121 -25.53 -0.37 3.85
CA GLY A 121 -26.38 -1.13 2.95
C GLY A 121 -26.11 -2.63 3.02
N LYS A 122 -26.66 -3.38 2.07
CA LYS A 122 -26.55 -4.85 2.01
C LYS A 122 -25.45 -5.27 1.04
N LEU A 123 -24.53 -6.11 1.51
CA LEU A 123 -23.54 -6.75 0.63
C LEU A 123 -24.27 -7.66 -0.38
N MET A 124 -23.90 -7.58 -1.65
CA MET A 124 -24.60 -8.22 -2.75
C MET A 124 -23.96 -9.50 -3.25
N TYR A 125 -22.67 -9.70 -2.92
CA TYR A 125 -21.96 -10.88 -3.40
C TYR A 125 -22.43 -12.18 -2.72
N ARG A 126 -22.14 -13.31 -3.37
CA ARG A 126 -22.62 -14.66 -2.99
C ARG A 126 -22.17 -15.13 -1.60
N LEU A 127 -21.10 -14.56 -1.10
CA LEU A 127 -20.59 -14.84 0.24
C LEU A 127 -21.45 -14.06 1.24
N GLY A 128 -22.09 -14.76 2.17
CA GLY A 128 -22.88 -14.11 3.21
C GLY A 128 -21.99 -13.16 4.07
N GLU A 129 -22.62 -12.14 4.63
CA GLU A 129 -21.92 -11.11 5.44
C GLU A 129 -21.07 -11.73 6.58
N GLU A 130 -21.60 -12.77 7.25
CA GLU A 130 -20.86 -13.47 8.31
C GLU A 130 -19.55 -14.11 7.83
N TYR A 131 -19.55 -14.67 6.60
CA TYR A 131 -18.36 -15.25 6.01
C TYR A 131 -17.31 -14.17 5.66
N VAL A 132 -17.77 -13.04 5.11
CA VAL A 132 -16.91 -11.88 4.83
C VAL A 132 -16.28 -11.36 6.11
N ILE A 133 -17.04 -11.20 7.19
CA ILE A 133 -16.54 -10.77 8.50
C ILE A 133 -15.49 -11.76 9.03
N LYS A 134 -15.73 -13.08 8.90
CA LYS A 134 -14.76 -14.09 9.28
C LYS A 134 -13.45 -13.94 8.52
N MET A 135 -13.49 -13.79 7.20
CA MET A 135 -12.30 -13.59 6.37
C MET A 135 -11.56 -12.30 6.73
N MET A 136 -12.27 -11.21 7.02
CA MET A 136 -11.68 -9.96 7.50
C MET A 136 -10.88 -10.17 8.79
N ASN A 137 -11.48 -10.89 9.75
CA ASN A 137 -10.81 -11.22 11.02
C ASN A 137 -9.56 -12.09 10.81
N GLU A 138 -9.59 -13.03 9.86
CA GLU A 138 -8.43 -13.88 9.52
C GLU A 138 -7.23 -13.09 8.99
N ILE A 139 -7.48 -11.97 8.31
CA ILE A 139 -6.42 -11.06 7.85
C ILE A 139 -6.11 -9.93 8.85
N GLY A 140 -6.70 -9.95 10.06
CA GLY A 140 -6.44 -9.00 11.14
C GLY A 140 -7.26 -7.70 11.06
N ASP A 141 -8.23 -7.59 10.17
CA ASP A 141 -9.18 -6.47 10.14
C ASP A 141 -10.35 -6.74 11.09
N THR A 142 -10.96 -5.69 11.63
CA THR A 142 -12.08 -5.77 12.56
C THR A 142 -13.35 -5.20 11.96
N TYR A 143 -14.43 -5.98 11.99
CA TYR A 143 -15.75 -5.47 11.61
C TYR A 143 -16.35 -4.59 12.72
N GLN A 144 -16.88 -3.44 12.33
CA GLN A 144 -17.67 -2.55 13.19
C GLN A 144 -19.08 -2.42 12.66
N LYS A 145 -20.08 -2.73 13.51
CA LYS A 145 -21.49 -2.57 13.13
C LYS A 145 -21.90 -1.11 12.91
N LYS A 146 -21.26 -0.19 13.64
CA LYS A 146 -21.54 1.25 13.59
C LYS A 146 -20.26 2.02 13.34
N VAL A 147 -20.34 2.99 12.43
CA VAL A 147 -19.24 3.92 12.15
C VAL A 147 -18.97 4.81 13.36
N ASP A 148 -17.70 4.99 13.68
CA ASP A 148 -17.20 5.93 14.69
C ASP A 148 -15.86 6.56 14.27
N LYS A 149 -15.22 7.32 15.16
CA LYS A 149 -13.92 7.98 14.90
C LYS A 149 -12.76 7.02 14.69
N THR A 150 -12.91 5.75 15.06
CA THR A 150 -11.89 4.70 14.88
C THR A 150 -12.07 3.94 13.56
N THR A 151 -13.19 4.15 12.86
CA THR A 151 -13.48 3.49 11.58
C THR A 151 -12.54 3.99 10.49
N ASN A 152 -11.85 3.08 9.82
CA ASN A 152 -10.93 3.41 8.74
C ASN A 152 -11.63 3.41 7.38
N TYR A 153 -12.51 2.44 7.16
CA TYR A 153 -13.20 2.26 5.88
C TYR A 153 -14.68 1.97 6.07
N LEU A 154 -15.49 2.51 5.17
CA LEU A 154 -16.89 2.14 5.01
C LEU A 154 -17.08 1.46 3.65
N VAL A 155 -17.52 0.21 3.66
CA VAL A 155 -17.86 -0.56 2.46
C VAL A 155 -19.27 -0.22 2.03
N LEU A 156 -19.43 0.15 0.76
CA LEU A 156 -20.71 0.53 0.17
C LEU A 156 -21.37 -0.68 -0.50
N GLY A 157 -22.41 -1.22 0.12
CA GLY A 157 -23.30 -2.23 -0.44
C GLY A 157 -24.52 -1.62 -1.10
N LYS A 158 -25.51 -2.45 -1.50
CA LYS A 158 -26.74 -1.98 -2.13
C LYS A 158 -27.59 -1.17 -1.15
N GLY A 159 -28.04 0.01 -1.57
CA GLY A 159 -28.91 0.88 -0.78
C GLY A 159 -28.18 1.64 0.34
N TYR A 160 -26.87 1.76 0.25
CA TYR A 160 -26.01 2.43 1.23
C TYR A 160 -26.43 3.88 1.51
N GLU A 161 -27.05 4.57 0.55
CA GLU A 161 -27.45 5.98 0.67
C GLU A 161 -28.46 6.21 1.80
N LYS A 162 -29.23 5.19 2.15
CA LYS A 162 -30.26 5.22 3.21
C LYS A 162 -29.72 4.72 4.57
N ASP A 163 -28.50 4.21 4.59
CA ASP A 163 -27.89 3.66 5.80
C ASP A 163 -27.31 4.77 6.68
N PRO A 164 -27.62 4.80 7.98
CA PRO A 164 -27.09 5.81 8.90
C PRO A 164 -25.56 5.81 8.97
N ASN A 165 -24.88 4.67 8.74
CA ASN A 165 -23.43 4.59 8.69
C ASN A 165 -22.85 5.43 7.54
N TYR A 166 -23.57 5.56 6.41
CA TYR A 166 -23.10 6.36 5.28
C TYR A 166 -23.06 7.87 5.63
N ALA A 167 -24.14 8.38 6.23
CA ALA A 167 -24.20 9.78 6.65
C ALA A 167 -23.10 10.11 7.66
N LEU A 168 -22.93 9.23 8.65
CA LEU A 168 -21.93 9.40 9.70
C LEU A 168 -20.50 9.30 9.18
N ALA A 169 -20.24 8.38 8.24
CA ALA A 169 -18.93 8.23 7.61
C ALA A 169 -18.51 9.49 6.82
N LYS A 170 -19.46 10.13 6.14
CA LYS A 170 -19.20 11.41 5.44
C LYS A 170 -18.87 12.53 6.42
N GLU A 171 -19.60 12.61 7.53
CA GLU A 171 -19.36 13.60 8.58
C GLU A 171 -17.98 13.44 9.22
N LEU A 172 -17.57 12.18 9.49
CA LEU A 172 -16.30 11.87 10.13
C LEU A 172 -15.11 11.78 9.15
N GLY A 173 -15.35 11.91 7.84
CA GLY A 173 -14.30 11.80 6.82
C GLY A 173 -13.76 10.38 6.65
N VAL A 174 -14.57 9.34 6.98
CA VAL A 174 -14.20 7.94 6.79
C VAL A 174 -14.07 7.63 5.31
N ARG A 175 -13.03 6.91 4.93
CA ARG A 175 -12.79 6.52 3.53
C ARG A 175 -13.86 5.55 3.03
N LEU A 176 -14.53 5.91 1.93
CA LEU A 176 -15.54 5.08 1.29
C LEU A 176 -14.88 4.15 0.27
N ILE A 177 -15.24 2.86 0.28
CA ILE A 177 -14.77 1.86 -0.68
C ILE A 177 -15.95 1.05 -1.21
N LEU A 178 -15.80 0.53 -2.42
CA LEU A 178 -16.81 -0.33 -3.01
C LEU A 178 -16.69 -1.75 -2.45
N GLU A 179 -17.79 -2.48 -2.47
CA GLU A 179 -17.83 -3.90 -2.07
C GLU A 179 -16.80 -4.73 -2.84
N ARG A 180 -16.61 -4.47 -4.14
CA ARG A 180 -15.60 -5.12 -4.98
C ARG A 180 -14.17 -4.94 -4.43
N ASP A 181 -13.86 -3.78 -3.90
CA ASP A 181 -12.51 -3.49 -3.38
C ASP A 181 -12.23 -4.28 -2.09
N LEU A 182 -13.28 -4.51 -1.27
CA LEU A 182 -13.19 -5.42 -0.13
C LEU A 182 -12.89 -6.86 -0.58
N TYR A 183 -13.60 -7.38 -1.60
CA TYR A 183 -13.38 -8.75 -2.09
C TYR A 183 -11.98 -8.92 -2.69
N ASN A 184 -11.52 -7.96 -3.48
CA ASN A 184 -10.15 -7.94 -3.99
C ASN A 184 -9.12 -8.03 -2.85
N ARG A 185 -9.37 -7.30 -1.75
CA ARG A 185 -8.51 -7.37 -0.56
C ARG A 185 -8.55 -8.74 0.12
N LEU A 186 -9.70 -9.38 0.17
CA LEU A 186 -9.86 -10.72 0.75
C LEU A 186 -9.32 -11.83 -0.14
N GLY A 187 -8.86 -11.50 -1.36
CA GLY A 187 -8.37 -12.47 -2.35
C GLY A 187 -9.49 -13.36 -2.90
N VAL A 188 -10.73 -12.88 -2.89
CA VAL A 188 -11.91 -13.58 -3.37
C VAL A 188 -12.36 -12.93 -4.67
N GLU A 189 -12.62 -13.75 -5.68
CA GLU A 189 -13.25 -13.28 -6.93
C GLU A 189 -14.73 -12.94 -6.65
N PRO A 190 -15.21 -11.76 -7.10
CA PRO A 190 -16.57 -11.32 -6.93
C PRO A 190 -17.61 -12.13 -7.72
#